data_aca524dd7add7eb2ccc8a23ff89fafff
#
_entry.id   aca524dd7add7eb2ccc8a23ff89fafff
#
_cell.length_a   1.000
_cell.length_b   1.000
_cell.length_c   1.000
_cell.angle_alpha   90.00
_cell.angle_beta   90.00
_cell.angle_gamma   90.00
#
_symmetry.space_group_name_H-M   'P 1'
#
loop_
_entity.id
_entity.type
_entity.pdbx_description
1 polymer ?
#
loop_
_entity_poly.entity_id
_entity_poly.type
_entity_poly.pdbx_seq_one_letter_code
_entity_poly.pdbx_strand_id
1 'polypeptide(L)'
;MTAETSTKGKKSRSNKRMTGDKSAPSKGEQAKARIISAAESLFNKQGFDGASMRDIAAAAEMQPASVYYYFESKEELLWAVWEKGGLELLHRVADAIANKTDPWQRMETACVAHTTGLLDWRRANQALFIMPPWHYPESIRARVIALRDEYEKIFIGLIDDLPLRKGVDRRYLRLTVIGALSWSLFWFKKERDTPASIAKQMLSMLRAGIED
;
A
#
# COMPACT_ATOMS: atom_id res chain seq x y z
N MET A 1 60.16 -37.05 -32.99
CA MET A 1 58.80 -36.97 -33.51
C MET A 1 57.89 -36.60 -32.36
N THR A 2 57.59 -35.33 -32.20
CA THR A 2 56.89 -34.71 -31.08
C THR A 2 55.55 -34.25 -31.58
N ALA A 3 54.48 -34.69 -30.95
CA ALA A 3 53.11 -34.27 -31.21
C ALA A 3 52.70 -33.19 -30.24
N GLU A 4 52.39 -32.01 -30.77
CA GLU A 4 51.80 -30.89 -30.04
C GLU A 4 50.30 -31.10 -29.85
N THR A 5 49.83 -31.03 -28.60
CA THR A 5 48.39 -31.01 -28.25
C THR A 5 47.96 -29.58 -27.94
N SER A 6 47.12 -29.03 -28.80
CA SER A 6 46.53 -27.70 -28.68
C SER A 6 45.39 -27.70 -27.67
N THR A 7 45.49 -26.88 -26.60
CA THR A 7 44.45 -26.69 -25.59
C THR A 7 43.59 -25.49 -25.95
N LYS A 8 42.29 -25.72 -26.31
CA LYS A 8 41.30 -24.69 -26.55
C LYS A 8 40.79 -24.07 -25.23
N GLY A 9 41.04 -22.78 -25.08
CA GLY A 9 40.53 -21.99 -23.98
C GLY A 9 39.00 -21.86 -23.98
N LYS A 10 38.40 -22.15 -22.85
CA LYS A 10 36.98 -22.00 -22.57
C LYS A 10 36.69 -20.53 -22.22
N LYS A 11 35.99 -19.79 -23.08
CA LYS A 11 35.52 -18.44 -22.80
C LYS A 11 34.46 -18.46 -21.72
N SER A 12 34.73 -17.80 -20.58
CA SER A 12 33.81 -17.48 -19.51
C SER A 12 32.68 -16.59 -20.03
N ARG A 13 31.43 -17.06 -19.90
CA ARG A 13 30.24 -16.25 -20.15
C ARG A 13 30.04 -15.34 -18.96
N SER A 14 30.29 -14.07 -19.14
CA SER A 14 29.97 -12.99 -18.23
C SER A 14 28.47 -12.98 -17.92
N ASN A 15 28.14 -13.12 -16.64
CA ASN A 15 26.78 -13.04 -16.07
C ASN A 15 26.33 -11.57 -16.09
N LYS A 16 25.54 -11.19 -17.11
CA LYS A 16 24.97 -9.85 -17.26
C LYS A 16 23.90 -9.68 -16.19
N ARG A 17 24.26 -8.99 -15.08
CA ARG A 17 23.29 -8.55 -14.08
C ARG A 17 22.20 -7.74 -14.78
N MET A 18 20.97 -8.20 -14.69
CA MET A 18 19.78 -7.47 -15.09
C MET A 18 19.57 -6.32 -14.08
N THR A 19 20.15 -5.17 -14.39
CA THR A 19 19.70 -3.88 -13.83
C THR A 19 18.40 -3.55 -14.53
N GLY A 20 17.29 -3.55 -13.78
CA GLY A 20 16.00 -3.15 -14.32
C GLY A 20 16.07 -1.71 -14.82
N ASP A 21 16.04 -1.57 -16.12
CA ASP A 21 15.91 -0.31 -16.82
C ASP A 21 14.50 0.23 -16.53
N LYS A 22 14.42 1.28 -15.71
CA LYS A 22 13.18 2.05 -15.51
C LYS A 22 13.00 2.95 -16.74
N SER A 23 12.55 2.36 -17.84
CA SER A 23 12.13 3.13 -19.01
C SER A 23 11.00 4.09 -18.61
N ALA A 24 10.97 5.29 -19.21
CA ALA A 24 9.88 6.24 -18.99
C ALA A 24 8.53 5.58 -19.29
N PRO A 25 7.48 5.87 -18.49
CA PRO A 25 6.18 5.22 -18.67
C PRO A 25 5.63 5.46 -20.07
N SER A 26 5.10 4.42 -20.68
CA SER A 26 4.49 4.49 -22.02
C SER A 26 3.32 5.48 -22.05
N LYS A 27 2.94 5.95 -23.24
CA LYS A 27 1.77 6.84 -23.41
C LYS A 27 0.49 6.22 -22.83
N GLY A 28 0.33 4.89 -22.91
CA GLY A 28 -0.82 4.18 -22.33
C GLY A 28 -0.79 4.17 -20.81
N GLU A 29 0.37 3.94 -20.19
CA GLU A 29 0.53 4.01 -18.72
C GLU A 29 0.30 5.42 -18.19
N GLN A 30 0.78 6.45 -18.91
CA GLN A 30 0.51 7.84 -18.56
C GLN A 30 -0.99 8.17 -18.66
N ALA A 31 -1.68 7.68 -19.69
CA ALA A 31 -3.12 7.85 -19.83
C ALA A 31 -3.89 7.17 -18.69
N LYS A 32 -3.57 5.90 -18.36
CA LYS A 32 -4.14 5.20 -17.21
C LYS A 32 -3.91 5.96 -15.90
N ALA A 33 -2.70 6.45 -15.65
CA ALA A 33 -2.37 7.20 -14.44
C ALA A 33 -3.19 8.50 -14.33
N ARG A 34 -3.41 9.22 -15.43
CA ARG A 34 -4.28 10.43 -15.45
C ARG A 34 -5.72 10.09 -15.13
N ILE A 35 -6.26 9.03 -15.72
CA ILE A 35 -7.64 8.59 -15.45
C ILE A 35 -7.81 8.21 -13.97
N ILE A 36 -6.88 7.42 -13.42
CA ILE A 36 -6.91 7.03 -12.00
C ILE A 36 -6.85 8.26 -11.09
N SER A 37 -5.97 9.23 -11.38
CA SER A 37 -5.85 10.46 -10.58
C SER A 37 -7.11 11.32 -10.64
N ALA A 38 -7.75 11.43 -11.80
CA ALA A 38 -9.01 12.14 -11.98
C ALA A 38 -10.16 11.46 -11.21
N ALA A 39 -10.25 10.13 -11.31
CA ALA A 39 -11.23 9.33 -10.57
C ALA A 39 -11.04 9.44 -9.05
N GLU A 40 -9.80 9.31 -8.60
CA GLU A 40 -9.41 9.50 -7.20
C GLU A 40 -9.92 10.85 -6.66
N SER A 41 -9.66 11.94 -7.37
CA SER A 41 -10.12 13.28 -6.99
C SER A 41 -11.65 13.39 -6.92
N LEU A 42 -12.37 12.84 -7.92
CA LEU A 42 -13.82 12.91 -7.98
C LEU A 42 -14.49 12.01 -6.93
N PHE A 43 -14.01 10.78 -6.74
CA PHE A 43 -14.53 9.88 -5.71
C PHE A 43 -14.39 10.49 -4.31
N ASN A 44 -13.31 11.22 -4.05
CA ASN A 44 -13.13 11.92 -2.78
C ASN A 44 -14.07 13.12 -2.61
N LYS A 45 -14.29 13.87 -3.69
CA LYS A 45 -15.05 15.12 -3.63
C LYS A 45 -16.56 14.87 -3.53
N GLN A 46 -17.08 13.89 -4.21
CA GLN A 46 -18.53 13.67 -4.37
C GLN A 46 -18.97 12.21 -4.14
N GLY A 47 -18.06 11.35 -3.67
CA GLY A 47 -18.32 9.93 -3.44
C GLY A 47 -18.31 9.10 -4.73
N PHE A 48 -18.33 7.77 -4.56
CA PHE A 48 -18.38 6.85 -5.69
C PHE A 48 -19.67 7.02 -6.50
N ASP A 49 -20.82 7.09 -5.83
CA ASP A 49 -22.13 7.17 -6.51
C ASP A 49 -22.32 8.50 -7.25
N GLY A 50 -21.80 9.59 -6.69
CA GLY A 50 -21.91 10.93 -7.28
C GLY A 50 -21.03 11.16 -8.51
N ALA A 51 -19.97 10.38 -8.69
CA ALA A 51 -19.07 10.51 -9.85
C ALA A 51 -19.54 9.70 -11.05
N SER A 52 -19.50 10.28 -12.24
CA SER A 52 -19.78 9.57 -13.50
C SER A 52 -18.49 9.36 -14.31
N MET A 53 -18.50 8.33 -15.19
CA MET A 53 -17.41 8.11 -16.14
C MET A 53 -17.19 9.30 -17.09
N ARG A 54 -18.24 10.11 -17.37
CA ARG A 54 -18.13 11.33 -18.18
C ARG A 54 -17.39 12.43 -17.42
N ASP A 55 -17.70 12.61 -16.14
CA ASP A 55 -17.02 13.60 -15.30
C ASP A 55 -15.55 13.25 -15.13
N ILE A 56 -15.24 11.95 -14.96
CA ILE A 56 -13.88 11.44 -14.88
C ILE A 56 -13.12 11.68 -16.18
N ALA A 57 -13.77 11.44 -17.33
CA ALA A 57 -13.16 11.71 -18.64
C ALA A 57 -12.85 13.21 -18.81
N ALA A 58 -13.80 14.08 -18.45
CA ALA A 58 -13.59 15.53 -18.49
C ALA A 58 -12.44 15.97 -17.57
N ALA A 59 -12.38 15.46 -16.34
CA ALA A 59 -11.31 15.76 -15.39
C ALA A 59 -9.94 15.21 -15.83
N ALA A 60 -9.92 14.11 -16.58
CA ALA A 60 -8.70 13.54 -17.17
C ALA A 60 -8.28 14.22 -18.49
N GLU A 61 -9.06 15.19 -18.98
CA GLU A 61 -8.89 15.85 -20.29
C GLU A 61 -8.91 14.82 -21.44
N MET A 62 -9.87 13.89 -21.40
CA MET A 62 -10.01 12.80 -22.36
C MET A 62 -11.46 12.67 -22.84
N GLN A 63 -11.63 12.07 -24.02
CA GLN A 63 -12.96 11.69 -24.50
C GLN A 63 -13.48 10.50 -23.68
N PRO A 64 -14.80 10.41 -23.39
CA PRO A 64 -15.37 9.28 -22.65
C PRO A 64 -15.03 7.90 -23.25
N ALA A 65 -15.08 7.78 -24.58
CA ALA A 65 -14.70 6.55 -25.27
C ALA A 65 -13.26 6.10 -24.96
N SER A 66 -12.33 7.06 -24.80
CA SER A 66 -10.95 6.76 -24.44
C SER A 66 -10.83 6.24 -23.02
N VAL A 67 -11.67 6.71 -22.07
CA VAL A 67 -11.68 6.20 -20.70
C VAL A 67 -12.21 4.77 -20.68
N TYR A 68 -13.30 4.49 -21.42
CA TYR A 68 -13.84 3.12 -21.54
C TYR A 68 -12.88 2.14 -22.22
N TYR A 69 -11.96 2.61 -23.05
CA TYR A 69 -10.89 1.76 -23.58
C TYR A 69 -9.94 1.23 -22.50
N TYR A 70 -9.71 2.00 -21.44
CA TYR A 70 -8.82 1.62 -20.33
C TYR A 70 -9.54 0.93 -19.17
N PHE A 71 -10.80 1.30 -18.91
CA PHE A 71 -11.59 0.83 -17.77
C PHE A 71 -13.02 0.55 -18.21
N GLU A 72 -13.41 -0.71 -18.19
CA GLU A 72 -14.70 -1.18 -18.68
C GLU A 72 -15.89 -0.62 -17.88
N SER A 73 -15.67 -0.31 -16.59
CA SER A 73 -16.69 0.18 -15.68
C SER A 73 -16.13 1.16 -14.63
N LYS A 74 -17.04 1.82 -13.93
CA LYS A 74 -16.70 2.69 -12.80
C LYS A 74 -16.16 1.88 -11.62
N GLU A 75 -16.63 0.67 -11.45
CA GLU A 75 -16.17 -0.29 -10.43
C GLU A 75 -14.72 -0.72 -10.68
N GLU A 76 -14.36 -1.03 -11.94
CA GLU A 76 -12.97 -1.34 -12.29
C GLU A 76 -12.03 -0.15 -12.06
N LEU A 77 -12.52 1.05 -12.31
CA LEU A 77 -11.75 2.26 -12.02
C LEU A 77 -11.65 2.52 -10.52
N LEU A 78 -12.70 2.24 -9.74
CA LEU A 78 -12.65 2.28 -8.27
C LEU A 78 -11.62 1.27 -7.74
N TRP A 79 -11.61 0.06 -8.28
CA TRP A 79 -10.58 -0.94 -7.93
C TRP A 79 -9.17 -0.42 -8.22
N ALA A 80 -8.93 0.15 -9.40
CA ALA A 80 -7.62 0.66 -9.77
C ALA A 80 -7.13 1.79 -8.85
N VAL A 81 -8.03 2.68 -8.40
CA VAL A 81 -7.74 3.71 -7.39
C VAL A 81 -7.36 3.05 -6.06
N TRP A 82 -8.15 2.05 -5.65
CA TRP A 82 -7.96 1.34 -4.38
C TRP A 82 -6.67 0.52 -4.38
N GLU A 83 -6.43 -0.25 -5.44
CA GLU A 83 -5.23 -1.06 -5.61
C GLU A 83 -3.96 -0.22 -5.57
N LYS A 84 -3.94 0.90 -6.28
CA LYS A 84 -2.80 1.84 -6.27
C LYS A 84 -2.44 2.26 -4.85
N GLY A 85 -3.40 2.80 -4.10
CA GLY A 85 -3.13 3.29 -2.75
C GLY A 85 -2.81 2.17 -1.76
N GLY A 86 -3.48 1.01 -1.87
CA GLY A 86 -3.20 -0.17 -1.05
C GLY A 86 -1.80 -0.72 -1.28
N LEU A 87 -1.35 -0.84 -2.53
CA LEU A 87 0.01 -1.27 -2.86
C LEU A 87 1.05 -0.24 -2.42
N GLU A 88 0.80 1.05 -2.59
CA GLU A 88 1.69 2.12 -2.10
C GLU A 88 1.89 2.03 -0.58
N LEU A 89 0.81 1.81 0.18
CA LEU A 89 0.89 1.64 1.62
C LEU A 89 1.63 0.36 2.02
N LEU A 90 1.35 -0.76 1.33
CA LEU A 90 2.00 -2.04 1.54
C LEU A 90 3.52 -1.93 1.34
N HIS A 91 3.95 -1.40 0.20
CA HIS A 91 5.36 -1.22 -0.12
C HIS A 91 6.03 -0.27 0.86
N ARG A 92 5.40 0.87 1.20
CA ARG A 92 5.93 1.82 2.19
C ARG A 92 6.26 1.14 3.52
N VAL A 93 5.35 0.31 4.04
CA VAL A 93 5.57 -0.40 5.30
C VAL A 93 6.65 -1.48 5.15
N ALA A 94 6.58 -2.29 4.10
CA ALA A 94 7.55 -3.35 3.84
C ALA A 94 8.98 -2.80 3.68
N ASP A 95 9.16 -1.75 2.90
CA ASP A 95 10.46 -1.12 2.67
C ASP A 95 11.01 -0.48 3.95
N ALA A 96 10.16 0.15 4.75
CA ALA A 96 10.56 0.80 5.99
C ALA A 96 11.15 -0.19 7.02
N ILE A 97 10.64 -1.43 7.05
CA ILE A 97 11.08 -2.46 8.00
C ILE A 97 12.19 -3.38 7.48
N ALA A 98 12.50 -3.32 6.17
CA ALA A 98 13.37 -4.30 5.50
C ALA A 98 14.77 -4.46 6.14
N ASN A 99 15.36 -3.36 6.64
CA ASN A 99 16.69 -3.33 7.21
C ASN A 99 16.69 -3.23 8.75
N LYS A 100 15.57 -3.57 9.40
CA LYS A 100 15.45 -3.58 10.86
C LYS A 100 15.44 -5.02 11.37
N THR A 101 16.13 -5.26 12.47
CA THR A 101 16.27 -6.61 13.08
C THR A 101 15.60 -6.71 14.45
N ASP A 102 15.61 -5.63 15.24
CA ASP A 102 14.95 -5.63 16.55
C ASP A 102 13.42 -5.66 16.39
N PRO A 103 12.70 -6.60 17.04
CA PRO A 103 11.26 -6.78 16.86
C PRO A 103 10.45 -5.54 17.20
N TRP A 104 10.75 -4.85 18.32
CA TRP A 104 10.01 -3.65 18.70
C TRP A 104 10.32 -2.46 17.79
N GLN A 105 11.57 -2.33 17.32
CA GLN A 105 11.95 -1.30 16.36
C GLN A 105 11.26 -1.52 15.01
N ARG A 106 11.16 -2.79 14.56
CA ARG A 106 10.41 -3.16 13.36
C ARG A 106 8.95 -2.76 13.49
N MET A 107 8.30 -3.12 14.61
CA MET A 107 6.91 -2.79 14.87
C MET A 107 6.67 -1.27 14.93
N GLU A 108 7.52 -0.52 15.65
CA GLU A 108 7.42 0.95 15.71
C GLU A 108 7.57 1.56 14.31
N THR A 109 8.56 1.10 13.54
CA THR A 109 8.79 1.59 12.18
C THR A 109 7.60 1.30 11.27
N ALA A 110 6.99 0.11 11.37
CA ALA A 110 5.78 -0.24 10.63
C ALA A 110 4.59 0.64 11.00
N CYS A 111 4.37 0.86 12.30
CA CYS A 111 3.30 1.74 12.79
C CYS A 111 3.47 3.19 12.29
N VAL A 112 4.70 3.72 12.33
CA VAL A 112 5.02 5.06 11.81
C VAL A 112 4.78 5.13 10.29
N ALA A 113 5.27 4.14 9.54
CA ALA A 113 5.10 4.09 8.09
C ALA A 113 3.62 3.97 7.69
N HIS A 114 2.85 3.13 8.39
CA HIS A 114 1.41 2.98 8.23
C HIS A 114 0.68 4.31 8.46
N THR A 115 0.87 4.92 9.63
CA THR A 115 0.17 6.15 10.01
C THR A 115 0.55 7.30 9.09
N THR A 116 1.83 7.40 8.70
CA THR A 116 2.30 8.42 7.74
C THR A 116 1.63 8.22 6.39
N GLY A 117 1.68 7.00 5.83
CA GLY A 117 1.06 6.71 4.54
C GLY A 117 -0.44 6.97 4.55
N LEU A 118 -1.12 6.53 5.61
CA LEU A 118 -2.55 6.70 5.77
C LEU A 118 -2.96 8.19 5.88
N LEU A 119 -2.22 9.00 6.62
CA LEU A 119 -2.52 10.42 6.82
C LEU A 119 -2.05 11.31 5.68
N ASP A 120 -0.97 10.96 4.98
CA ASP A 120 -0.59 11.60 3.71
C ASP A 120 -1.67 11.36 2.66
N TRP A 121 -2.18 10.15 2.62
CA TRP A 121 -3.23 9.72 1.71
C TRP A 121 -4.60 10.32 2.04
N ARG A 122 -4.86 10.70 3.31
CA ARG A 122 -6.03 11.45 3.75
C ARG A 122 -6.29 12.70 2.90
N ARG A 123 -5.26 13.31 2.35
CA ARG A 123 -5.41 14.49 1.47
C ARG A 123 -6.10 14.16 0.16
N ALA A 124 -6.10 12.88 -0.22
CA ALA A 124 -6.64 12.41 -1.48
C ALA A 124 -7.87 11.47 -1.35
N ASN A 125 -7.98 10.61 -0.29
CA ASN A 125 -8.89 9.44 -0.34
C ASN A 125 -9.53 9.03 1.01
N GLN A 126 -10.01 9.96 1.81
CA GLN A 126 -10.43 9.70 3.21
C GLN A 126 -11.46 8.57 3.42
N ALA A 127 -12.35 8.33 2.47
CA ALA A 127 -13.50 7.45 2.68
C ALA A 127 -13.25 5.99 2.26
N LEU A 128 -12.43 5.74 1.25
CA LEU A 128 -12.39 4.45 0.57
C LEU A 128 -11.72 3.34 1.37
N PHE A 129 -10.67 3.62 2.17
CA PHE A 129 -9.90 2.55 2.84
C PHE A 129 -10.44 2.05 4.18
N ILE A 130 -11.33 2.81 4.81
CA ILE A 130 -11.93 2.44 6.10
C ILE A 130 -13.33 1.87 5.94
N MET A 131 -13.86 1.87 4.71
CA MET A 131 -15.16 1.30 4.45
C MET A 131 -15.13 -0.22 4.70
N PRO A 132 -16.15 -0.74 5.42
CA PRO A 132 -16.32 -2.17 5.54
C PRO A 132 -16.46 -2.84 4.17
N PRO A 133 -16.00 -4.09 3.99
CA PRO A 133 -16.02 -4.77 2.69
C PRO A 133 -17.38 -4.79 1.99
N TRP A 134 -18.47 -4.84 2.75
CA TRP A 134 -19.83 -4.88 2.19
C TRP A 134 -20.30 -3.55 1.56
N HIS A 135 -19.58 -2.45 1.75
CA HIS A 135 -19.84 -1.19 1.07
C HIS A 135 -19.21 -1.10 -0.33
N TYR A 136 -18.32 -2.05 -0.67
CA TYR A 136 -17.76 -2.08 -2.02
C TYR A 136 -18.69 -2.86 -2.97
N PRO A 137 -18.75 -2.46 -4.26
CA PRO A 137 -19.43 -3.23 -5.29
C PRO A 137 -18.97 -4.71 -5.26
N GLU A 138 -19.92 -5.62 -5.48
CA GLU A 138 -19.66 -7.07 -5.39
C GLU A 138 -18.53 -7.50 -6.36
N SER A 139 -18.47 -6.89 -7.54
CA SER A 139 -17.47 -7.16 -8.57
C SER A 139 -16.02 -6.94 -8.12
N ILE A 140 -15.76 -6.06 -7.14
CA ILE A 140 -14.41 -5.76 -6.66
C ILE A 140 -14.16 -6.21 -5.22
N ARG A 141 -15.21 -6.59 -4.48
CA ARG A 141 -15.13 -6.90 -3.03
C ARG A 141 -14.10 -7.95 -2.68
N ALA A 142 -14.04 -9.03 -3.43
CA ALA A 142 -13.07 -10.11 -3.19
C ALA A 142 -11.62 -9.62 -3.37
N ARG A 143 -11.37 -8.77 -4.37
CA ARG A 143 -10.04 -8.20 -4.63
C ARG A 143 -9.62 -7.24 -3.52
N VAL A 144 -10.55 -6.42 -3.03
CA VAL A 144 -10.33 -5.52 -1.89
C VAL A 144 -9.95 -6.31 -0.63
N ILE A 145 -10.70 -7.39 -0.33
CA ILE A 145 -10.41 -8.26 0.82
C ILE A 145 -9.03 -8.89 0.66
N ALA A 146 -8.71 -9.45 -0.51
CA ALA A 146 -7.43 -10.11 -0.75
C ALA A 146 -6.24 -9.16 -0.53
N LEU A 147 -6.30 -7.93 -1.03
CA LEU A 147 -5.21 -6.96 -0.84
C LEU A 147 -5.09 -6.49 0.62
N ARG A 148 -6.21 -6.36 1.34
CA ARG A 148 -6.19 -6.10 2.78
C ARG A 148 -5.56 -7.24 3.56
N ASP A 149 -5.87 -8.48 3.22
CA ASP A 149 -5.29 -9.66 3.84
C ASP A 149 -3.78 -9.72 3.61
N GLU A 150 -3.30 -9.40 2.40
CA GLU A 150 -1.86 -9.30 2.12
C GLU A 150 -1.19 -8.22 2.97
N TYR A 151 -1.82 -7.07 3.12
CA TYR A 151 -1.32 -6.02 3.99
C TYR A 151 -1.27 -6.45 5.45
N GLU A 152 -2.32 -7.11 5.95
CA GLU A 152 -2.40 -7.58 7.33
C GLU A 152 -1.34 -8.64 7.66
N LYS A 153 -0.89 -9.45 6.68
CA LYS A 153 0.19 -10.44 6.87
C LYS A 153 1.48 -9.81 7.36
N ILE A 154 1.78 -8.56 6.95
CA ILE A 154 2.95 -7.85 7.45
C ILE A 154 2.87 -7.68 8.97
N PHE A 155 1.73 -7.22 9.48
CA PHE A 155 1.54 -7.00 10.92
C PHE A 155 1.40 -8.31 11.69
N ILE A 156 0.86 -9.37 11.10
CA ILE A 156 0.85 -10.72 11.69
C ILE A 156 2.30 -11.14 11.96
N GLY A 157 3.17 -11.10 10.95
CA GLY A 157 4.57 -11.48 11.11
C GLY A 157 5.32 -10.61 12.12
N LEU A 158 5.08 -9.30 12.12
CA LEU A 158 5.69 -8.40 13.11
C LEU A 158 5.28 -8.73 14.55
N ILE A 159 3.99 -9.06 14.77
CA ILE A 159 3.47 -9.41 16.10
C ILE A 159 3.96 -10.81 16.54
N ASP A 160 4.14 -11.72 15.58
CA ASP A 160 4.67 -13.05 15.87
C ASP A 160 6.14 -13.02 16.35
N ASP A 161 6.89 -12.02 15.87
CA ASP A 161 8.28 -11.80 16.30
C ASP A 161 8.40 -11.10 17.69
N LEU A 162 7.32 -10.50 18.22
CA LEU A 162 7.39 -9.74 19.48
C LEU A 162 7.57 -10.65 20.71
N PRO A 163 8.45 -10.27 21.66
CA PRO A 163 8.54 -10.90 22.98
C PRO A 163 7.37 -10.43 23.86
N LEU A 164 6.27 -11.14 23.76
CA LEU A 164 5.03 -10.81 24.47
C LEU A 164 4.87 -11.67 25.73
N ARG A 165 4.42 -11.04 26.81
CA ARG A 165 4.08 -11.75 28.04
C ARG A 165 3.01 -12.82 27.79
N LYS A 166 3.01 -13.85 28.61
CA LYS A 166 2.06 -14.95 28.55
C LYS A 166 0.62 -14.44 28.68
N GLY A 167 -0.27 -14.91 27.80
CA GLY A 167 -1.69 -14.58 27.82
C GLY A 167 -2.09 -13.42 26.89
N VAL A 168 -1.15 -12.75 26.23
CA VAL A 168 -1.47 -11.76 25.21
C VAL A 168 -1.98 -12.47 23.96
N ASP A 169 -3.22 -12.18 23.56
CA ASP A 169 -3.79 -12.69 22.32
C ASP A 169 -3.31 -11.82 21.13
N ARG A 170 -2.52 -12.44 20.24
CA ARG A 170 -1.90 -11.79 19.07
C ARG A 170 -2.91 -11.25 18.07
N ARG A 171 -4.06 -11.91 17.93
CA ARG A 171 -5.13 -11.46 17.04
C ARG A 171 -5.73 -10.15 17.54
N TYR A 172 -6.08 -10.08 18.83
CA TYR A 172 -6.63 -8.85 19.40
C TYR A 172 -5.59 -7.73 19.45
N LEU A 173 -4.32 -8.05 19.70
CA LEU A 173 -3.24 -7.06 19.63
C LEU A 173 -3.14 -6.44 18.22
N ARG A 174 -3.17 -7.26 17.16
CA ARG A 174 -3.17 -6.78 15.78
C ARG A 174 -4.36 -5.86 15.49
N LEU A 175 -5.56 -6.30 15.84
CA LEU A 175 -6.78 -5.51 15.62
C LEU A 175 -6.74 -4.19 16.39
N THR A 176 -6.19 -4.19 17.60
CA THR A 176 -6.03 -2.97 18.41
C THR A 176 -5.03 -2.03 17.76
N VAL A 177 -3.85 -2.51 17.37
CA VAL A 177 -2.81 -1.69 16.74
C VAL A 177 -3.33 -1.07 15.44
N ILE A 178 -3.76 -1.89 14.49
CA ILE A 178 -4.20 -1.40 13.18
C ILE A 178 -5.46 -0.52 13.32
N GLY A 179 -6.41 -0.94 14.14
CA GLY A 179 -7.64 -0.19 14.38
C GLY A 179 -7.40 1.18 14.99
N ALA A 180 -6.57 1.27 16.05
CA ALA A 180 -6.25 2.53 16.70
C ALA A 180 -5.52 3.49 15.76
N LEU A 181 -4.51 2.99 15.01
CA LEU A 181 -3.76 3.81 14.04
C LEU A 181 -4.66 4.27 12.89
N SER A 182 -5.50 3.39 12.35
CA SER A 182 -6.44 3.73 11.26
C SER A 182 -7.48 4.75 11.71
N TRP A 183 -7.94 4.67 12.96
CA TRP A 183 -8.91 5.63 13.51
C TRP A 183 -8.38 7.06 13.58
N SER A 184 -7.04 7.26 13.56
CA SER A 184 -6.41 8.58 13.51
C SER A 184 -6.85 9.42 12.30
N LEU A 185 -7.31 8.81 11.23
CA LEU A 185 -7.88 9.51 10.07
C LEU A 185 -9.00 10.49 10.42
N PHE A 186 -9.78 10.20 11.44
CA PHE A 186 -10.96 11.00 11.80
C PHE A 186 -10.65 12.19 12.70
N TRP A 187 -9.60 12.09 13.53
CA TRP A 187 -9.32 13.11 14.54
C TRP A 187 -7.95 13.80 14.40
N PHE A 188 -7.09 13.35 13.48
CA PHE A 188 -5.76 13.94 13.27
C PHE A 188 -5.83 15.43 12.92
N LYS A 189 -5.04 16.22 13.62
CA LYS A 189 -4.82 17.66 13.36
C LYS A 189 -3.32 17.93 13.31
N LYS A 190 -2.83 18.38 12.14
CA LYS A 190 -1.39 18.60 11.89
C LYS A 190 -0.76 19.69 12.77
N GLU A 191 -1.59 20.57 13.32
CA GLU A 191 -1.17 21.63 14.24
C GLU A 191 -0.83 21.09 15.64
N ARG A 192 -1.32 19.90 15.96
CA ARG A 192 -1.19 19.25 17.27
C ARG A 192 -0.22 18.08 17.25
N ASP A 193 -0.29 17.27 16.22
CA ASP A 193 0.37 15.97 16.18
C ASP A 193 1.08 15.76 14.82
N THR A 194 2.05 14.85 14.82
CA THR A 194 2.62 14.27 13.60
C THR A 194 2.19 12.82 13.47
N PRO A 195 2.12 12.24 12.26
CA PRO A 195 1.85 10.80 12.09
C PRO A 195 2.79 9.93 12.93
N ALA A 196 4.06 10.31 12.99
CA ALA A 196 5.08 9.59 13.76
C ALA A 196 4.84 9.70 15.28
N SER A 197 4.46 10.86 15.81
CA SER A 197 4.17 11.02 17.24
C SER A 197 2.97 10.20 17.67
N ILE A 198 1.91 10.15 16.84
CA ILE A 198 0.73 9.33 17.10
C ILE A 198 1.11 7.85 17.18
N ALA A 199 1.81 7.33 16.16
CA ALA A 199 2.19 5.93 16.09
C ALA A 199 3.07 5.52 17.29
N LYS A 200 4.08 6.32 17.60
CA LYS A 200 5.01 6.05 18.73
C LYS A 200 4.29 6.07 20.07
N GLN A 201 3.45 7.07 20.31
CA GLN A 201 2.73 7.20 21.57
C GLN A 201 1.75 6.05 21.78
N MET A 202 0.96 5.69 20.76
CA MET A 202 0.01 4.58 20.84
C MET A 202 0.73 3.25 21.07
N LEU A 203 1.82 2.99 20.32
CA LEU A 203 2.58 1.77 20.48
C LEU A 203 3.25 1.69 21.86
N SER A 204 3.81 2.80 22.37
CA SER A 204 4.43 2.88 23.69
C SER A 204 3.45 2.50 24.82
N MET A 205 2.22 3.03 24.74
CA MET A 205 1.18 2.68 25.72
C MET A 205 0.81 1.20 25.69
N LEU A 206 0.70 0.61 24.49
CA LEU A 206 0.42 -0.81 24.32
C LEU A 206 1.60 -1.65 24.83
N ARG A 207 2.83 -1.33 24.45
CA ARG A 207 4.04 -2.02 24.83
C ARG A 207 4.17 -2.16 26.33
N ALA A 208 3.95 -1.08 27.08
CA ALA A 208 4.00 -1.06 28.55
C ALA A 208 3.05 -2.09 29.22
N GLY A 209 1.98 -2.49 28.51
CA GLY A 209 1.02 -3.46 29.00
C GLY A 209 1.21 -4.89 28.51
N ILE A 210 2.06 -5.15 27.53
CA ILE A 210 2.15 -6.45 26.83
C ILE A 210 3.57 -7.01 26.70
N GLU A 211 4.60 -6.21 26.92
CA GLU A 211 6.00 -6.67 26.95
C GLU A 211 6.29 -7.49 28.19
N ASP A 212 7.16 -8.53 28.06
CA ASP A 212 7.58 -9.41 29.15
C ASP A 212 8.65 -8.75 29.99
#